data_c3ebcacf27ab25fd62a2b9d6bae27afa
#
_entry.id   c3ebcacf27ab25fd62a2b9d6bae27afa
#
_cell.length_a   1.000
_cell.length_b   1.000
_cell.length_c   1.000
_cell.angle_alpha   90.00
_cell.angle_beta   90.00
_cell.angle_gamma   90.00
#
_symmetry.space_group_name_H-M   'P 1'
#
loop_
_entity.id
_entity.type
_entity.pdbx_description
1 polymer ?
#
loop_
_entity_poly.entity_id
_entity_poly.type
_entity_poly.pdbx_seq_one_letter_code
_entity_poly.pdbx_strand_id
1 'polypeptide(L)'
;MSRAALLVLADGRFPAGGHAHSGGAEAAVKAGRITGAESLEAFCRGRLHTSGLVTAALAAAAALGVDPAALDEAADARTPSPALRAAARRLGRQMMRAARATWPHPELDVLARRFPKGAHQPVVLGLTARAAGLGPDDAAYCSAYEAVSGPATATVRLLSLDPFDATAVLARLAPDLDRVARAAAEAADRAAAEGVDALPAASAPLLEIGAEAHAAWPVRLFAS
;
A
#
# COMPACT_ATOMS: atom_id res chain seq x y z
N MET A 1 10.41 13.90 16.04
CA MET A 1 9.29 13.43 15.16
C MET A 1 8.13 12.93 16.01
N SER A 2 6.90 13.26 15.67
CA SER A 2 5.73 12.90 16.50
C SER A 2 5.24 11.48 16.10
N ARG A 3 5.43 10.50 17.00
CA ARG A 3 4.84 9.16 16.82
C ARG A 3 3.31 9.17 16.67
N ALA A 4 2.65 10.23 17.16
CA ALA A 4 1.21 10.40 16.98
C ALA A 4 0.83 10.63 15.52
N ALA A 5 1.64 11.33 14.72
CA ALA A 5 1.39 11.50 13.29
C ALA A 5 1.42 10.14 12.54
N LEU A 6 2.32 9.24 12.91
CA LEU A 6 2.37 7.87 12.38
C LEU A 6 1.07 7.11 12.68
N LEU A 7 0.58 7.18 13.91
CA LEU A 7 -0.67 6.52 14.29
C LEU A 7 -1.88 7.09 13.54
N VAL A 8 -1.93 8.42 13.32
CA VAL A 8 -3.00 9.05 12.54
C VAL A 8 -2.94 8.61 11.08
N LEU A 9 -1.75 8.55 10.48
CA LEU A 9 -1.58 8.14 9.08
C LEU A 9 -1.90 6.65 8.86
N ALA A 10 -1.53 5.78 9.82
CA ALA A 10 -1.78 4.34 9.77
C ALA A 10 -3.20 3.94 10.23
N ASP A 11 -4.00 4.87 10.78
CA ASP A 11 -5.36 4.58 11.24
C ASP A 11 -6.25 4.21 10.06
N GLY A 12 -6.92 3.07 10.14
CA GLY A 12 -7.89 2.63 9.12
C GLY A 12 -9.05 3.61 8.87
N ARG A 13 -9.25 4.59 9.76
CA ARG A 13 -10.22 5.69 9.62
C ARG A 13 -9.66 6.90 8.88
N PHE A 14 -8.34 6.95 8.62
CA PHE A 14 -7.77 8.02 7.80
C PHE A 14 -8.46 8.02 6.43
N PRO A 15 -9.02 9.16 5.96
CA PRO A 15 -9.97 9.18 4.84
C PRO A 15 -9.29 9.02 3.47
N ALA A 16 -8.33 8.10 3.36
CA ALA A 16 -7.62 7.75 2.13
C ALA A 16 -8.37 6.71 1.27
N GLY A 17 -9.53 6.22 1.71
CA GLY A 17 -10.37 5.30 0.94
C GLY A 17 -9.97 3.83 1.01
N GLY A 18 -8.96 3.47 1.79
CA GLY A 18 -8.45 2.10 1.90
C GLY A 18 -9.52 1.07 2.29
N HIS A 19 -10.49 1.46 3.11
CA HIS A 19 -11.59 0.59 3.56
C HIS A 19 -12.51 0.08 2.43
N ALA A 20 -12.50 0.71 1.27
CA ALA A 20 -13.25 0.29 0.09
C ALA A 20 -12.50 -0.74 -0.77
N HIS A 21 -11.27 -1.09 -0.41
CA HIS A 21 -10.40 -1.97 -1.17
C HIS A 21 -10.03 -3.22 -0.35
N SER A 22 -10.10 -4.39 -0.98
CA SER A 22 -9.76 -5.66 -0.32
C SER A 22 -8.27 -6.01 -0.42
N GLY A 23 -7.51 -5.27 -1.21
CA GLY A 23 -6.11 -5.59 -1.51
C GLY A 23 -5.92 -6.96 -2.17
N GLY A 24 -6.92 -7.44 -2.92
CA GLY A 24 -6.92 -8.73 -3.60
C GLY A 24 -7.53 -9.87 -2.79
N ALA A 25 -7.93 -9.63 -1.52
CA ALA A 25 -8.52 -10.68 -0.68
C ALA A 25 -9.85 -11.19 -1.25
N GLU A 26 -10.71 -10.33 -1.82
CA GLU A 26 -11.99 -10.76 -2.40
C GLU A 26 -11.80 -11.75 -3.56
N ALA A 27 -10.84 -11.49 -4.45
CA ALA A 27 -10.51 -12.43 -5.52
C ALA A 27 -9.92 -13.74 -4.98
N ALA A 28 -9.09 -13.66 -3.92
CA ALA A 28 -8.49 -14.82 -3.31
C ALA A 28 -9.52 -15.68 -2.56
N VAL A 29 -10.47 -15.08 -1.86
CA VAL A 29 -11.60 -15.77 -1.22
C VAL A 29 -12.46 -16.48 -2.25
N LYS A 30 -12.86 -15.78 -3.31
CA LYS A 30 -13.69 -16.38 -4.38
C LYS A 30 -12.99 -17.52 -5.10
N ALA A 31 -11.66 -17.47 -5.20
CA ALA A 31 -10.84 -18.53 -5.78
C ALA A 31 -10.49 -19.67 -4.78
N GLY A 32 -11.04 -19.65 -3.56
CA GLY A 32 -10.77 -20.66 -2.54
C GLY A 32 -9.34 -20.63 -1.97
N ARG A 33 -8.58 -19.55 -2.21
CA ARG A 33 -7.21 -19.40 -1.68
C ARG A 33 -7.17 -18.84 -0.26
N ILE A 34 -8.21 -18.13 0.16
CA ILE A 34 -8.42 -17.72 1.54
C ILE A 34 -9.73 -18.35 2.00
N THR A 35 -9.64 -19.22 3.00
CA THR A 35 -10.76 -19.96 3.57
C THR A 35 -10.87 -19.84 5.10
N GLY A 36 -9.89 -19.20 5.74
CA GLY A 36 -9.81 -19.01 7.19
C GLY A 36 -8.53 -18.29 7.58
N ALA A 37 -8.27 -18.21 8.89
CA ALA A 37 -7.17 -17.42 9.45
C ALA A 37 -5.78 -17.86 8.97
N GLU A 38 -5.52 -19.18 8.86
CA GLU A 38 -4.22 -19.71 8.43
C GLU A 38 -3.91 -19.31 6.96
N SER A 39 -4.88 -19.51 6.06
CA SER A 39 -4.72 -19.15 4.66
C SER A 39 -4.70 -17.63 4.45
N LEU A 40 -5.38 -16.85 5.30
CA LEU A 40 -5.27 -15.39 5.34
C LEU A 40 -3.85 -14.96 5.72
N GLU A 41 -3.26 -15.59 6.74
CA GLU A 41 -1.89 -15.30 7.15
C GLU A 41 -0.89 -15.59 6.02
N ALA A 42 -1.01 -16.76 5.38
CA ALA A 42 -0.18 -17.12 4.24
C ALA A 42 -0.32 -16.11 3.07
N PHE A 43 -1.55 -15.69 2.76
CA PHE A 43 -1.81 -14.67 1.75
C PHE A 43 -1.17 -13.32 2.11
N CYS A 44 -1.37 -12.84 3.33
CA CYS A 44 -0.81 -11.58 3.81
C CYS A 44 0.72 -11.62 3.81
N ARG A 45 1.33 -12.72 4.25
CA ARG A 45 2.78 -12.90 4.23
C ARG A 45 3.33 -12.86 2.82
N GLY A 46 2.74 -13.60 1.88
CA GLY A 46 3.14 -13.60 0.48
C GLY A 46 3.04 -12.19 -0.15
N ARG A 47 1.92 -11.51 0.09
CA ARG A 47 1.72 -10.13 -0.36
C ARG A 47 2.74 -9.16 0.24
N LEU A 48 3.02 -9.26 1.53
CA LEU A 48 3.94 -8.39 2.24
C LEU A 48 5.36 -8.46 1.66
N HIS A 49 5.85 -9.68 1.41
CA HIS A 49 7.21 -9.91 0.89
C HIS A 49 7.35 -9.68 -0.63
N THR A 50 6.26 -9.41 -1.34
CA THR A 50 6.27 -9.14 -2.79
C THR A 50 5.80 -7.72 -3.08
N SER A 51 4.55 -7.52 -3.48
CA SER A 51 4.00 -6.20 -3.78
C SER A 51 4.07 -5.24 -2.59
N GLY A 52 3.98 -5.73 -1.36
CA GLY A 52 4.12 -4.94 -0.13
C GLY A 52 5.51 -4.32 0.02
N LEU A 53 6.56 -5.11 -0.22
CA LEU A 53 7.94 -4.61 -0.22
C LEU A 53 8.15 -3.52 -1.29
N VAL A 54 7.61 -3.72 -2.48
CA VAL A 54 7.71 -2.75 -3.58
C VAL A 54 7.01 -1.43 -3.22
N THR A 55 5.77 -1.50 -2.71
CA THR A 55 5.03 -0.30 -2.34
C THR A 55 5.65 0.41 -1.13
N ALA A 56 6.18 -0.33 -0.16
CA ALA A 56 6.88 0.23 0.99
C ALA A 56 8.18 0.96 0.57
N ALA A 57 8.95 0.39 -0.35
CA ALA A 57 10.17 1.02 -0.86
C ALA A 57 9.87 2.29 -1.68
N LEU A 58 8.80 2.29 -2.49
CA LEU A 58 8.35 3.49 -3.20
C LEU A 58 7.91 4.59 -2.23
N ALA A 59 7.19 4.24 -1.15
CA ALA A 59 6.76 5.19 -0.15
C ALA A 59 7.94 5.77 0.65
N ALA A 60 8.89 4.92 1.04
CA ALA A 60 10.11 5.37 1.72
C ALA A 60 10.93 6.31 0.82
N ALA A 61 11.12 5.97 -0.46
CA ALA A 61 11.86 6.79 -1.42
C ALA A 61 11.19 8.16 -1.64
N ALA A 62 9.86 8.21 -1.70
CA ALA A 62 9.11 9.45 -1.80
C ALA A 62 9.27 10.31 -0.53
N ALA A 63 9.24 9.69 0.66
CA ALA A 63 9.48 10.38 1.93
C ALA A 63 10.92 10.91 2.03
N LEU A 64 11.90 10.20 1.47
CA LEU A 64 13.31 10.60 1.42
C LEU A 64 13.55 11.78 0.47
N GLY A 65 12.67 11.99 -0.52
CA GLY A 65 12.73 13.10 -1.47
C GLY A 65 13.20 12.72 -2.87
N VAL A 66 13.18 11.45 -3.23
CA VAL A 66 13.38 11.01 -4.63
C VAL A 66 12.27 11.60 -5.51
N ASP A 67 12.58 11.98 -6.75
CA ASP A 67 11.61 12.63 -7.66
C ASP A 67 10.31 11.84 -7.77
N PRO A 68 9.18 12.43 -7.36
CA PRO A 68 7.90 11.74 -7.38
C PRO A 68 7.44 11.29 -8.78
N ALA A 69 7.92 11.95 -9.84
CA ALA A 69 7.56 11.54 -11.19
C ALA A 69 8.31 10.26 -11.60
N ALA A 70 9.60 10.19 -11.31
CA ALA A 70 10.38 8.97 -11.54
C ALA A 70 9.84 7.80 -10.72
N LEU A 71 9.38 8.06 -9.47
CA LEU A 71 8.75 7.04 -8.63
C LEU A 71 7.38 6.59 -9.17
N ASP A 72 6.59 7.49 -9.74
CA ASP A 72 5.30 7.14 -10.34
C ASP A 72 5.47 6.25 -11.59
N GLU A 73 6.46 6.55 -12.43
CA GLU A 73 6.85 5.72 -13.57
C GLU A 73 7.39 4.36 -13.12
N ALA A 74 8.24 4.36 -12.09
CA ALA A 74 8.75 3.12 -11.50
C ALA A 74 7.65 2.25 -10.89
N ALA A 75 6.60 2.85 -10.32
CA ALA A 75 5.43 2.15 -9.82
C ALA A 75 4.59 1.52 -10.96
N ASP A 76 4.39 2.23 -12.07
CA ASP A 76 3.73 1.69 -13.27
C ASP A 76 4.50 0.48 -13.83
N ALA A 77 5.83 0.59 -13.95
CA ALA A 77 6.70 -0.48 -14.48
C ALA A 77 6.69 -1.75 -13.60
N ARG A 78 6.47 -1.59 -12.28
CA ARG A 78 6.44 -2.69 -11.29
C ARG A 78 5.05 -3.24 -11.01
N THR A 79 4.03 -2.72 -11.70
CA THR A 79 2.63 -3.15 -11.54
C THR A 79 2.07 -3.59 -12.88
N PRO A 80 2.25 -4.87 -13.29
CA PRO A 80 1.81 -5.37 -14.60
C PRO A 80 0.31 -5.19 -14.86
N SER A 81 -0.54 -5.42 -13.84
CA SER A 81 -2.00 -5.33 -13.97
C SER A 81 -2.49 -3.88 -14.17
N PRO A 82 -3.16 -3.57 -15.30
CA PRO A 82 -3.88 -2.31 -15.49
C PRO A 82 -4.92 -2.03 -14.41
N ALA A 83 -5.61 -3.07 -13.91
CA ALA A 83 -6.61 -2.94 -12.86
C ALA A 83 -5.97 -2.48 -11.54
N LEU A 84 -4.79 -3.02 -11.16
CA LEU A 84 -4.06 -2.59 -9.98
C LEU A 84 -3.50 -1.18 -10.14
N ARG A 85 -2.95 -0.81 -11.31
CA ARG A 85 -2.53 0.58 -11.57
C ARG A 85 -3.69 1.56 -11.41
N ALA A 86 -4.85 1.24 -11.99
CA ALA A 86 -6.04 2.06 -11.87
C ALA A 86 -6.52 2.19 -10.42
N ALA A 87 -6.48 1.11 -9.63
CA ALA A 87 -6.81 1.11 -8.21
C ALA A 87 -5.83 1.98 -7.41
N ALA A 88 -4.52 1.81 -7.61
CA ALA A 88 -3.48 2.59 -6.94
C ALA A 88 -3.62 4.09 -7.22
N ARG A 89 -3.94 4.49 -8.46
CA ARG A 89 -4.17 5.90 -8.81
C ARG A 89 -5.46 6.45 -8.19
N ARG A 90 -6.54 5.65 -8.08
CA ARG A 90 -7.76 6.06 -7.36
C ARG A 90 -7.48 6.30 -5.88
N LEU A 91 -6.78 5.37 -5.23
CA LEU A 91 -6.35 5.52 -3.83
C LEU A 91 -5.43 6.72 -3.64
N GLY A 92 -4.47 6.92 -4.55
CA GLY A 92 -3.58 8.08 -4.52
C GLY A 92 -4.34 9.41 -4.59
N ARG A 93 -5.39 9.51 -5.43
CA ARG A 93 -6.24 10.73 -5.44
C ARG A 93 -6.97 10.97 -4.12
N GLN A 94 -7.51 9.90 -3.51
CA GLN A 94 -8.23 10.03 -2.24
C GLN A 94 -7.27 10.40 -1.12
N MET A 95 -6.11 9.73 -1.04
CA MET A 95 -5.06 10.04 -0.09
C MET A 95 -4.55 11.48 -0.25
N MET A 96 -4.34 11.94 -1.49
CA MET A 96 -3.93 13.33 -1.77
C MET A 96 -4.91 14.36 -1.20
N ARG A 97 -6.22 14.11 -1.33
CA ARG A 97 -7.25 15.00 -0.75
C ARG A 97 -7.18 15.02 0.78
N ALA A 98 -7.05 13.85 1.39
CA ALA A 98 -6.93 13.72 2.85
C ALA A 98 -5.64 14.38 3.35
N ALA A 99 -4.50 14.11 2.69
CA ALA A 99 -3.21 14.65 3.05
C ALA A 99 -3.18 16.18 3.03
N ARG A 100 -3.68 16.80 1.95
CA ARG A 100 -3.74 18.26 1.81
C ARG A 100 -4.65 18.93 2.85
N ALA A 101 -5.69 18.24 3.31
CA ALA A 101 -6.58 18.74 4.35
C ALA A 101 -5.97 18.60 5.75
N THR A 102 -5.16 17.54 5.97
CA THR A 102 -4.61 17.23 7.29
C THR A 102 -3.23 17.85 7.52
N TRP A 103 -2.36 17.76 6.52
CA TRP A 103 -0.99 18.28 6.54
C TRP A 103 -0.71 19.10 5.27
N PRO A 104 -1.22 20.33 5.16
CA PRO A 104 -0.97 21.18 4.00
C PRO A 104 0.53 21.34 3.74
N HIS A 105 0.98 21.03 2.53
CA HIS A 105 2.39 21.13 2.16
C HIS A 105 2.55 21.45 0.67
N PRO A 106 3.46 22.37 0.26
CA PRO A 106 3.62 22.77 -1.13
C PRO A 106 3.91 21.62 -2.11
N GLU A 107 4.68 20.61 -1.69
CA GLU A 107 4.98 19.45 -2.53
C GLU A 107 3.74 18.62 -2.88
N LEU A 108 2.77 18.52 -1.97
CA LEU A 108 1.48 17.86 -2.25
C LEU A 108 0.70 18.63 -3.32
N ASP A 109 0.73 19.97 -3.31
CA ASP A 109 0.09 20.79 -4.33
C ASP A 109 0.78 20.66 -5.68
N VAL A 110 2.11 20.59 -5.71
CA VAL A 110 2.88 20.37 -6.94
C VAL A 110 2.52 19.00 -7.53
N LEU A 111 2.54 17.94 -6.70
CA LEU A 111 2.20 16.59 -7.15
C LEU A 111 0.76 16.50 -7.67
N ALA A 112 -0.20 17.12 -6.98
CA ALA A 112 -1.61 17.12 -7.39
C ALA A 112 -1.81 17.77 -8.76
N ARG A 113 -1.09 18.86 -9.05
CA ARG A 113 -1.12 19.52 -10.38
C ARG A 113 -0.49 18.66 -11.48
N ARG A 114 0.64 17.99 -11.16
CA ARG A 114 1.36 17.15 -12.12
C ARG A 114 0.58 15.89 -12.48
N PHE A 115 -0.16 15.30 -11.54
CA PHE A 115 -0.93 14.06 -11.73
C PHE A 115 -2.44 14.29 -11.48
N PRO A 116 -3.15 14.98 -12.36
CA PRO A 116 -4.59 15.30 -12.17
C PRO A 116 -5.46 14.04 -12.14
N LYS A 117 -5.02 12.94 -12.77
CA LYS A 117 -5.66 11.63 -12.71
C LYS A 117 -5.25 10.80 -11.49
N GLY A 118 -4.36 11.32 -10.65
CA GLY A 118 -3.79 10.69 -9.46
C GLY A 118 -2.43 10.06 -9.72
N ALA A 119 -1.47 10.31 -8.83
CA ALA A 119 -0.24 9.52 -8.71
C ALA A 119 -0.53 8.19 -8.02
N HIS A 120 0.39 7.23 -8.13
CA HIS A 120 0.30 5.97 -7.39
C HIS A 120 0.25 6.21 -5.88
N GLN A 121 -0.60 5.45 -5.19
CA GLN A 121 -0.83 5.60 -3.75
C GLN A 121 0.46 5.58 -2.91
N PRO A 122 1.44 4.66 -3.12
CA PRO A 122 2.65 4.66 -2.31
C PRO A 122 3.48 5.96 -2.46
N VAL A 123 3.51 6.58 -3.63
CA VAL A 123 4.20 7.86 -3.84
C VAL A 123 3.51 8.96 -3.03
N VAL A 124 2.18 9.01 -3.07
CA VAL A 124 1.39 9.97 -2.29
C VAL A 124 1.56 9.73 -0.79
N LEU A 125 1.58 8.46 -0.34
CA LEU A 125 1.79 8.08 1.05
C LEU A 125 3.14 8.62 1.57
N GLY A 126 4.22 8.41 0.82
CA GLY A 126 5.55 8.89 1.20
C GLY A 126 5.62 10.40 1.34
N LEU A 127 5.06 11.14 0.38
CA LEU A 127 4.97 12.62 0.49
C LEU A 127 4.06 13.07 1.63
N THR A 128 2.99 12.31 1.93
CA THR A 128 2.12 12.59 3.08
C THR A 128 2.88 12.38 4.39
N ALA A 129 3.63 11.30 4.51
CA ALA A 129 4.49 11.03 5.67
C ALA A 129 5.48 12.18 5.89
N ARG A 130 6.17 12.61 4.81
CA ARG A 130 7.10 13.76 4.86
C ARG A 130 6.39 15.05 5.28
N ALA A 131 5.22 15.37 4.74
CA ALA A 131 4.41 16.52 5.13
C ALA A 131 3.98 16.47 6.60
N ALA A 132 3.77 15.27 7.16
CA ALA A 132 3.48 15.03 8.56
C ALA A 132 4.72 15.06 9.47
N GLY A 133 5.92 15.31 8.92
CA GLY A 133 7.19 15.32 9.65
C GLY A 133 7.72 13.92 9.99
N LEU A 134 7.26 12.89 9.27
CA LEU A 134 7.71 11.51 9.38
C LEU A 134 8.86 11.22 8.42
N GLY A 135 9.66 10.22 8.73
CA GLY A 135 10.81 9.79 7.92
C GLY A 135 10.49 8.64 6.96
N PRO A 136 11.51 8.22 6.15
CA PRO A 136 11.37 7.11 5.22
C PRO A 136 11.03 5.78 5.92
N ASP A 137 11.58 5.51 7.10
CA ASP A 137 11.25 4.32 7.90
C ASP A 137 9.76 4.29 8.26
N ASP A 138 9.21 5.42 8.73
CA ASP A 138 7.79 5.54 9.09
C ASP A 138 6.89 5.34 7.87
N ALA A 139 7.28 5.89 6.70
CA ALA A 139 6.55 5.71 5.45
C ALA A 139 6.57 4.24 4.99
N ALA A 140 7.73 3.56 5.11
CA ALA A 140 7.86 2.14 4.84
C ALA A 140 6.95 1.31 5.74
N TYR A 141 6.92 1.59 7.04
CA TYR A 141 6.05 0.93 8.00
C TYR A 141 4.57 1.11 7.70
N CYS A 142 4.13 2.35 7.43
CA CYS A 142 2.75 2.62 7.05
C CYS A 142 2.34 1.80 5.83
N SER A 143 3.15 1.82 4.77
CA SER A 143 2.85 1.10 3.54
C SER A 143 2.85 -0.42 3.72
N ALA A 144 3.82 -0.97 4.44
CA ALA A 144 3.89 -2.40 4.77
C ALA A 144 2.69 -2.84 5.62
N TYR A 145 2.29 -2.04 6.60
CA TYR A 145 1.12 -2.32 7.43
C TYR A 145 -0.18 -2.29 6.61
N GLU A 146 -0.38 -1.30 5.75
CA GLU A 146 -1.54 -1.24 4.85
C GLU A 146 -1.62 -2.47 3.93
N ALA A 147 -0.46 -3.01 3.49
CA ALA A 147 -0.42 -4.18 2.63
C ALA A 147 -1.04 -5.43 3.27
N VAL A 148 -1.10 -5.52 4.60
CA VAL A 148 -1.66 -6.67 5.33
C VAL A 148 -2.95 -6.34 6.07
N SER A 149 -3.08 -5.14 6.64
CA SER A 149 -4.26 -4.76 7.42
C SER A 149 -5.52 -4.61 6.57
N GLY A 150 -5.39 -4.10 5.34
CA GLY A 150 -6.49 -4.02 4.38
C GLY A 150 -7.10 -5.40 4.07
N PRO A 151 -6.32 -6.37 3.56
CA PRO A 151 -6.79 -7.74 3.34
C PRO A 151 -7.36 -8.42 4.60
N ALA A 152 -6.71 -8.26 5.75
CA ALA A 152 -7.19 -8.84 7.01
C ALA A 152 -8.58 -8.31 7.38
N THR A 153 -8.77 -6.98 7.32
CA THR A 153 -10.06 -6.35 7.60
C THR A 153 -11.13 -6.73 6.58
N ALA A 154 -10.77 -6.81 5.29
CA ALA A 154 -11.71 -7.22 4.25
C ALA A 154 -12.18 -8.67 4.45
N THR A 155 -11.30 -9.57 4.87
CA THR A 155 -11.62 -10.99 5.07
C THR A 155 -12.60 -11.23 6.20
N VAL A 156 -12.60 -10.40 7.26
CA VAL A 156 -13.64 -10.42 8.31
C VAL A 156 -15.03 -10.29 7.68
N ARG A 157 -15.21 -9.39 6.72
CA ARG A 157 -16.50 -9.19 6.04
C ARG A 157 -16.80 -10.26 4.99
N LEU A 158 -15.79 -10.75 4.29
CA LEU A 158 -15.93 -11.72 3.19
C LEU A 158 -16.27 -13.13 3.68
N LEU A 159 -15.70 -13.55 4.81
CA LEU A 159 -15.84 -14.91 5.37
C LEU A 159 -16.57 -14.95 6.70
N SER A 160 -17.07 -13.81 7.21
CA SER A 160 -17.56 -13.70 8.60
C SER A 160 -16.52 -14.21 9.59
N LEU A 161 -15.23 -13.97 9.31
CA LEU A 161 -14.13 -14.37 10.18
C LEU A 161 -14.22 -13.62 11.51
N ASP A 162 -13.85 -14.28 12.61
CA ASP A 162 -13.75 -13.60 13.90
C ASP A 162 -12.71 -12.46 13.81
N PRO A 163 -13.07 -11.21 14.16
CA PRO A 163 -12.13 -10.10 14.21
C PRO A 163 -10.88 -10.37 15.06
N PHE A 164 -11.00 -11.19 16.12
CA PHE A 164 -9.86 -11.61 16.93
C PHE A 164 -8.85 -12.45 16.14
N ASP A 165 -9.34 -13.35 15.27
CA ASP A 165 -8.47 -14.15 14.40
C ASP A 165 -7.72 -13.26 13.40
N ALA A 166 -8.39 -12.32 12.76
CA ALA A 166 -7.76 -11.36 11.85
C ALA A 166 -6.70 -10.51 12.56
N THR A 167 -6.99 -10.06 13.78
CA THR A 167 -6.03 -9.29 14.60
C THR A 167 -4.85 -10.15 15.01
N ALA A 168 -5.08 -11.41 15.39
CA ALA A 168 -4.00 -12.36 15.73
C ALA A 168 -3.08 -12.65 14.53
N VAL A 169 -3.62 -12.70 13.30
CA VAL A 169 -2.81 -12.80 12.06
C VAL A 169 -1.88 -11.59 11.95
N LEU A 170 -2.39 -10.37 12.12
CA LEU A 170 -1.55 -9.15 12.05
C LEU A 170 -0.45 -9.18 13.13
N ALA A 171 -0.78 -9.59 14.36
CA ALA A 171 0.20 -9.69 15.44
C ALA A 171 1.32 -10.71 15.12
N ARG A 172 0.99 -11.86 14.53
CA ARG A 172 1.99 -12.85 14.11
C ARG A 172 2.87 -12.38 12.96
N LEU A 173 2.36 -11.48 12.10
CA LEU A 173 3.13 -10.89 11.00
C LEU A 173 4.03 -9.72 11.43
N ALA A 174 3.98 -9.26 12.69
CA ALA A 174 4.78 -8.13 13.15
C ALA A 174 6.29 -8.29 12.87
N PRO A 175 6.94 -9.45 13.11
CA PRO A 175 8.36 -9.60 12.76
C PRO A 175 8.64 -9.55 11.25
N ASP A 176 7.68 -9.96 10.42
CA ASP A 176 7.77 -9.85 8.96
C ASP A 176 7.63 -8.38 8.52
N LEU A 177 6.70 -7.64 9.14
CA LEU A 177 6.52 -6.20 8.92
C LEU A 177 7.82 -5.43 9.22
N ASP A 178 8.45 -5.70 10.36
CA ASP A 178 9.72 -5.07 10.74
C ASP A 178 10.83 -5.32 9.71
N ARG A 179 10.94 -6.57 9.21
CA ARG A 179 11.94 -6.91 8.19
C ARG A 179 11.67 -6.23 6.86
N VAL A 180 10.41 -6.24 6.41
CA VAL A 180 10.04 -5.63 5.12
C VAL A 180 10.17 -4.11 5.16
N ALA A 181 9.75 -3.46 6.24
CA ALA A 181 9.89 -2.01 6.39
C ALA A 181 11.37 -1.59 6.37
N ARG A 182 12.24 -2.30 7.08
CA ARG A 182 13.69 -2.04 7.05
C ARG A 182 14.29 -2.25 5.65
N ALA A 183 13.99 -3.37 5.01
CA ALA A 183 14.48 -3.65 3.65
C ALA A 183 13.99 -2.61 2.63
N ALA A 184 12.78 -2.10 2.81
CA ALA A 184 12.20 -1.03 1.99
C ALA A 184 12.92 0.31 2.19
N ALA A 185 13.24 0.69 3.43
CA ALA A 185 13.99 1.91 3.73
C ALA A 185 15.43 1.83 3.16
N GLU A 186 16.12 0.70 3.35
CA GLU A 186 17.45 0.46 2.73
C GLU A 186 17.41 0.52 1.19
N ALA A 187 16.33 0.04 0.58
CA ALA A 187 16.14 0.14 -0.87
C ALA A 187 15.87 1.59 -1.31
N ALA A 188 15.19 2.38 -0.49
CA ALA A 188 14.97 3.80 -0.75
C ALA A 188 16.29 4.60 -0.71
N ASP A 189 17.18 4.29 0.25
CA ASP A 189 18.51 4.91 0.32
C ASP A 189 19.34 4.60 -0.93
N ARG A 190 19.32 3.33 -1.38
CA ARG A 190 19.98 2.95 -2.64
C ARG A 190 19.37 3.68 -3.84
N ALA A 191 18.05 3.78 -3.93
CA ALA A 191 17.38 4.48 -5.02
C ALA A 191 17.69 5.98 -5.04
N ALA A 192 17.91 6.61 -3.89
CA ALA A 192 18.34 8.00 -3.80
C ALA A 192 19.77 8.20 -4.32
N ALA A 193 20.65 7.21 -4.15
CA ALA A 193 22.05 7.26 -4.58
C ALA A 193 22.26 6.82 -6.04
N GLU A 194 21.53 5.79 -6.47
CA GLU A 194 21.78 5.04 -7.72
C GLU A 194 20.65 5.19 -8.76
N GLY A 195 19.51 5.74 -8.36
CA GLY A 195 18.32 5.88 -9.21
C GLY A 195 17.24 4.84 -8.91
N VAL A 196 16.04 5.08 -9.45
CA VAL A 196 14.81 4.30 -9.17
C VAL A 196 14.87 2.83 -9.59
N ASP A 197 15.83 2.46 -10.42
CA ASP A 197 16.05 1.07 -10.85
C ASP A 197 16.56 0.19 -9.70
N ALA A 198 17.20 0.79 -8.69
CA ALA A 198 17.63 0.09 -7.48
C ALA A 198 16.46 -0.32 -6.54
N LEU A 199 15.25 0.16 -6.79
CA LEU A 199 14.06 -0.26 -6.04
C LEU A 199 13.70 -1.73 -6.34
N PRO A 200 13.16 -2.47 -5.36
CA PRO A 200 12.73 -3.85 -5.57
C PRO A 200 11.65 -3.96 -6.66
N ALA A 201 11.66 -5.10 -7.38
CA ALA A 201 10.71 -5.41 -8.44
C ALA A 201 10.05 -6.79 -8.22
N ALA A 202 9.85 -7.19 -6.96
CA ALA A 202 9.19 -8.44 -6.64
C ALA A 202 7.74 -8.44 -7.15
N SER A 203 7.34 -9.49 -7.84
CA SER A 203 6.00 -9.64 -8.41
C SER A 203 5.13 -10.62 -7.62
N ALA A 204 3.81 -10.47 -7.77
CA ALA A 204 2.81 -11.36 -7.20
C ALA A 204 1.81 -11.78 -8.28
N PRO A 205 2.18 -12.72 -9.19
CA PRO A 205 1.38 -13.02 -10.38
C PRO A 205 -0.07 -13.41 -10.09
N LEU A 206 -0.33 -14.17 -9.02
CA LEU A 206 -1.71 -14.53 -8.63
C LEU A 206 -2.53 -13.32 -8.14
N LEU A 207 -1.89 -12.31 -7.58
CA LEU A 207 -2.55 -11.06 -7.22
C LEU A 207 -2.90 -10.24 -8.46
N GLU A 208 -1.97 -10.15 -9.42
CA GLU A 208 -2.16 -9.46 -10.69
C GLU A 208 -3.32 -10.09 -11.50
N ILE A 209 -3.27 -11.41 -11.72
CA ILE A 209 -4.33 -12.16 -12.43
C ILE A 209 -5.66 -12.03 -11.71
N GLY A 210 -5.65 -12.13 -10.37
CA GLY A 210 -6.85 -11.98 -9.54
C GLY A 210 -7.47 -10.60 -9.67
N ALA A 211 -6.67 -9.54 -9.79
CA ALA A 211 -7.14 -8.17 -9.94
C ALA A 211 -7.83 -7.94 -11.30
N GLU A 212 -7.27 -8.48 -12.39
CA GLU A 212 -7.90 -8.42 -13.72
C GLU A 212 -9.23 -9.18 -13.75
N ALA A 213 -9.26 -10.39 -13.20
CA ALA A 213 -10.50 -11.16 -13.07
C ALA A 213 -11.53 -10.41 -12.23
N HIS A 214 -11.13 -9.88 -11.07
CA HIS A 214 -12.00 -9.11 -10.17
C HIS A 214 -12.57 -7.86 -10.84
N ALA A 215 -11.76 -7.15 -11.65
CA ALA A 215 -12.20 -5.96 -12.36
C ALA A 215 -13.33 -6.24 -13.36
N ALA A 216 -13.40 -7.46 -13.89
CA ALA A 216 -14.43 -7.91 -14.85
C ALA A 216 -15.72 -8.41 -14.16
N TRP A 217 -15.78 -8.55 -12.83
CA TRP A 217 -16.99 -9.07 -12.18
C TRP A 217 -18.13 -8.05 -12.20
N PRO A 218 -19.37 -8.51 -12.43
CA PRO A 218 -20.53 -7.63 -12.46
C PRO A 218 -20.91 -7.12 -11.05
N VAL A 219 -20.63 -7.92 -10.01
CA VAL A 219 -20.92 -7.58 -8.60
C VAL A 219 -19.68 -7.82 -7.76
N ARG A 220 -19.32 -6.83 -6.97
CA ARG A 220 -18.16 -6.82 -6.08
C ARG A 220 -18.53 -6.18 -4.75
N LEU A 221 -18.01 -6.70 -3.67
CA LEU A 221 -18.16 -6.10 -2.34
C LEU A 221 -17.15 -4.94 -2.13
N PHE A 222 -15.98 -5.06 -2.77
CA PHE A 222 -14.92 -4.07 -2.71
C PHE A 222 -14.59 -3.49 -4.09
N ALA A 223 -13.97 -2.33 -4.12
CA ALA A 223 -13.60 -1.64 -5.37
C ALA A 223 -12.39 -2.28 -6.08
N SER A 224 -11.54 -3.01 -5.34
CA SER A 224 -10.43 -3.83 -5.86
C SER A 224 -9.99 -4.85 -4.82
#